data_cf4a596f091feb93c55a25eb40b485b3
#
_entry.id   cf4a596f091feb93c55a25eb40b485b3
#
_cell.length_a   1.000
_cell.length_b   1.000
_cell.length_c   1.000
_cell.angle_alpha   90.00
_cell.angle_beta   90.00
_cell.angle_gamma   90.00
#
_symmetry.space_group_name_H-M   'P 1'
#
loop_
_entity.id
_entity.type
_entity.pdbx_description
1 polymer ?
#
loop_
_entity_poly.entity_id
_entity_poly.type
_entity_poly.pdbx_seq_one_letter_code
_entity_poly.pdbx_strand_id
1 'polypeptide(L)'
;FFGSGPSIAKIFKEAEAEISLYKIEDMQPINEPWTMKFNCDWKSIVDIDSEGYHVPMGHKDYYDLVGRSYKDQVLKDKVSRSYGDIDAGKHKSQLNQDYVDTLPKESYLPPSHQRQWIYWSTFPGFVITLFPDQIEIYHSYPIGFQKSAMAGRSYALADDRPQMKSAR
;
A
#
# COMPACT_ATOMS: atom_id res chain seq x y z
N PHE A 1 -0.41 -13.82 -20.38
CA PHE A 1 -1.81 -13.49 -20.70
C PHE A 1 -1.96 -13.39 -22.22
N PHE A 2 -2.56 -14.38 -22.83
CA PHE A 2 -2.87 -14.39 -24.27
C PHE A 2 -4.35 -14.10 -24.49
N GLY A 3 -4.84 -12.97 -24.01
CA GLY A 3 -6.25 -12.65 -24.09
C GLY A 3 -6.50 -11.19 -24.47
N SER A 4 -7.69 -10.93 -25.01
CA SER A 4 -8.19 -9.60 -25.34
C SER A 4 -8.70 -8.82 -24.10
N GLY A 5 -8.03 -8.95 -22.96
CA GLY A 5 -8.36 -8.21 -21.76
C GLY A 5 -8.05 -6.71 -21.88
N PRO A 6 -8.61 -5.87 -20.99
CA PRO A 6 -8.28 -4.44 -20.96
C PRO A 6 -6.79 -4.23 -20.69
N SER A 7 -6.22 -3.16 -21.26
CA SER A 7 -4.84 -2.77 -20.96
C SER A 7 -4.70 -2.39 -19.47
N ILE A 8 -3.50 -2.51 -18.92
CA ILE A 8 -3.18 -2.08 -17.54
C ILE A 8 -3.55 -0.60 -17.35
N ALA A 9 -3.25 0.26 -18.32
CA ALA A 9 -3.64 1.67 -18.28
C ALA A 9 -5.16 1.88 -18.16
N LYS A 10 -5.97 1.03 -18.79
CA LYS A 10 -7.41 1.10 -18.64
C LYS A 10 -7.88 0.64 -17.27
N ILE A 11 -7.24 -0.41 -16.72
CA ILE A 11 -7.54 -0.93 -15.37
C ILE A 11 -7.22 0.12 -14.31
N PHE A 12 -6.05 0.76 -14.40
CA PHE A 12 -5.60 1.77 -13.42
C PHE A 12 -6.10 3.18 -13.69
N LYS A 13 -6.96 3.39 -14.67
CA LYS A 13 -7.46 4.73 -15.01
C LYS A 13 -8.11 5.45 -13.81
N GLU A 14 -8.80 4.72 -12.94
CA GLU A 14 -9.43 5.29 -11.75
C GLU A 14 -8.39 5.67 -10.67
N ALA A 15 -7.28 4.94 -10.61
CA ALA A 15 -6.18 5.20 -9.69
C ALA A 15 -5.21 6.29 -10.19
N GLU A 16 -5.15 6.54 -11.50
CA GLU A 16 -4.20 7.45 -12.14
C GLU A 16 -4.20 8.85 -11.52
N ALA A 17 -5.40 9.42 -11.30
CA ALA A 17 -5.55 10.75 -10.73
C ALA A 17 -4.99 10.86 -9.29
N GLU A 18 -5.12 9.81 -8.49
CA GLU A 18 -4.61 9.78 -7.12
C GLU A 18 -3.11 9.45 -7.09
N ILE A 19 -2.66 8.49 -7.89
CA ILE A 19 -1.25 8.11 -8.02
C ILE A 19 -0.40 9.29 -8.49
N SER A 20 -0.89 10.08 -9.45
CA SER A 20 -0.17 11.24 -9.99
C SER A 20 0.09 12.36 -8.98
N LEU A 21 -0.57 12.35 -7.83
CA LEU A 21 -0.29 13.29 -6.75
C LEU A 21 1.08 13.06 -6.07
N TYR A 22 1.63 11.86 -6.19
CA TYR A 22 2.76 11.39 -5.37
C TYR A 22 4.16 11.60 -5.97
N LYS A 23 4.29 12.30 -7.10
CA LYS A 23 5.60 12.59 -7.73
C LYS A 23 6.49 11.36 -7.90
N ILE A 24 5.89 10.26 -8.35
CA ILE A 24 6.56 8.95 -8.42
C ILE A 24 7.84 8.99 -9.28
N GLU A 25 7.85 9.84 -10.29
CA GLU A 25 9.00 10.06 -11.19
C GLU A 25 10.25 10.58 -10.49
N ASP A 26 10.09 11.26 -9.34
CA ASP A 26 11.19 11.80 -8.54
C ASP A 26 11.64 10.83 -7.42
N MET A 27 10.92 9.73 -7.22
CA MET A 27 11.21 8.77 -6.16
C MET A 27 12.35 7.83 -6.53
N GLN A 28 13.10 7.41 -5.52
CA GLN A 28 14.19 6.43 -5.63
C GLN A 28 13.87 5.20 -4.75
N PRO A 29 14.37 4.02 -5.13
CA PRO A 29 14.24 2.84 -4.27
C PRO A 29 14.90 3.08 -2.90
N ILE A 30 14.20 2.70 -1.83
CA ILE A 30 14.69 2.84 -0.45
C ILE A 30 15.09 1.52 0.21
N ASN A 31 14.80 0.42 -0.46
CA ASN A 31 15.18 -0.93 -0.02
C ASN A 31 15.55 -1.82 -1.21
N GLU A 32 16.15 -2.98 -0.94
CA GLU A 32 16.29 -4.04 -1.94
C GLU A 32 14.90 -4.65 -2.23
N PRO A 33 14.68 -5.19 -3.45
CA PRO A 33 13.48 -5.95 -3.75
C PRO A 33 13.30 -7.09 -2.75
N TRP A 34 12.11 -7.23 -2.22
CA TRP A 34 11.79 -8.31 -1.28
C TRP A 34 10.91 -9.38 -1.93
N THR A 35 10.99 -10.59 -1.42
CA THR A 35 10.13 -11.70 -1.84
C THR A 35 9.75 -12.55 -0.62
N MET A 36 8.46 -12.84 -0.48
CA MET A 36 7.91 -13.75 0.49
C MET A 36 7.25 -14.94 -0.19
N LYS A 37 7.39 -16.15 0.38
CA LYS A 37 6.79 -17.38 -0.14
C LYS A 37 5.73 -17.88 0.84
N PHE A 38 4.63 -18.40 0.29
CA PHE A 38 3.47 -18.88 1.05
C PHE A 38 3.07 -20.29 0.62
N ASN A 39 2.60 -21.08 1.58
CA ASN A 39 2.04 -22.40 1.35
C ASN A 39 0.50 -22.32 1.18
N CYS A 40 0.06 -21.51 0.23
CA CYS A 40 -1.35 -21.34 -0.11
C CYS A 40 -1.50 -21.03 -1.61
N ASP A 41 -2.73 -21.11 -2.11
CA ASP A 41 -3.04 -20.64 -3.45
C ASP A 41 -2.89 -19.10 -3.52
N TRP A 42 -2.34 -18.59 -4.61
CA TRP A 42 -2.11 -17.16 -4.80
C TRP A 42 -3.40 -16.32 -4.74
N LYS A 43 -4.55 -16.92 -5.10
CA LYS A 43 -5.84 -16.25 -5.02
C LYS A 43 -6.24 -15.92 -3.58
N SER A 44 -5.85 -16.77 -2.62
CA SER A 44 -6.10 -16.47 -1.19
C SER A 44 -5.36 -15.21 -0.74
N ILE A 45 -4.17 -14.93 -1.29
CA ILE A 45 -3.46 -13.69 -1.01
C ILE A 45 -4.19 -12.50 -1.65
N VAL A 46 -4.61 -12.66 -2.91
CA VAL A 46 -5.35 -11.61 -3.63
C VAL A 46 -6.68 -11.29 -2.94
N ASP A 47 -7.38 -12.32 -2.44
CA ASP A 47 -8.64 -12.13 -1.70
C ASP A 47 -8.40 -11.31 -0.43
N ILE A 48 -7.35 -11.61 0.34
CA ILE A 48 -6.97 -10.87 1.55
C ILE A 48 -6.56 -9.43 1.22
N ASP A 49 -5.79 -9.23 0.15
CA ASP A 49 -5.37 -7.89 -0.30
C ASP A 49 -6.55 -7.03 -0.81
N SER A 50 -7.67 -7.64 -1.12
CA SER A 50 -8.84 -6.96 -1.70
C SER A 50 -9.91 -6.58 -0.67
N GLU A 51 -9.73 -6.97 0.61
CA GLU A 51 -10.67 -6.71 1.69
C GLU A 51 -9.93 -6.30 2.97
N GLY A 52 -10.58 -5.56 3.85
CA GLY A 52 -10.01 -5.13 5.13
C GLY A 52 -10.70 -5.72 6.35
N TYR A 53 -11.56 -6.72 6.15
CA TYR A 53 -12.26 -7.36 7.26
C TYR A 53 -11.28 -7.98 8.30
N HIS A 54 -10.14 -8.48 7.82
CA HIS A 54 -9.10 -9.08 8.66
C HIS A 54 -8.23 -8.05 9.40
N VAL A 55 -8.21 -6.79 8.97
CA VAL A 55 -7.29 -5.74 9.48
C VAL A 55 -7.34 -5.60 11.00
N PRO A 56 -8.51 -5.50 11.67
CA PRO A 56 -8.55 -5.32 13.13
C PRO A 56 -7.94 -6.49 13.92
N MET A 57 -7.93 -7.68 13.32
CA MET A 57 -7.46 -8.91 13.97
C MET A 57 -6.06 -9.32 13.52
N GLY A 58 -5.77 -9.18 12.24
CA GLY A 58 -4.53 -9.60 11.59
C GLY A 58 -3.42 -8.54 11.64
N HIS A 59 -3.77 -7.28 11.50
CA HIS A 59 -2.82 -6.16 11.42
C HIS A 59 -3.00 -5.17 12.56
N LYS A 60 -2.69 -5.61 13.78
CA LYS A 60 -2.92 -4.83 15.01
C LYS A 60 -2.19 -3.49 15.03
N ASP A 61 -0.96 -3.44 14.55
CA ASP A 61 -0.18 -2.20 14.48
C ASP A 61 -0.76 -1.24 13.45
N TYR A 62 -1.15 -1.75 12.28
CA TYR A 62 -1.86 -0.93 11.29
C TYR A 62 -3.20 -0.43 11.82
N TYR A 63 -3.97 -1.28 12.50
CA TYR A 63 -5.23 -0.87 13.11
C TYR A 63 -5.04 0.12 14.28
N ASP A 64 -3.93 0.05 15.01
CA ASP A 64 -3.53 1.07 15.99
C ASP A 64 -3.26 2.42 15.31
N LEU A 65 -2.67 2.40 14.10
CA LEU A 65 -2.34 3.60 13.33
C LEU A 65 -3.58 4.31 12.76
N VAL A 66 -4.50 3.57 12.15
CA VAL A 66 -5.65 4.13 11.40
C VAL A 66 -6.99 3.95 12.09
N GLY A 67 -7.10 3.03 13.04
CA GLY A 67 -8.31 2.78 13.82
C GLY A 67 -9.54 2.50 12.97
N ARG A 68 -10.67 3.12 13.36
CA ARG A 68 -11.96 2.97 12.68
C ARG A 68 -12.09 3.80 11.40
N SER A 69 -11.07 4.56 11.03
CA SER A 69 -11.08 5.33 9.77
C SER A 69 -10.89 4.43 8.55
N TYR A 70 -10.38 3.19 8.76
CA TYR A 70 -10.18 2.23 7.68
C TYR A 70 -11.49 1.96 6.90
N LYS A 71 -11.40 1.99 5.58
CA LYS A 71 -12.54 1.77 4.67
C LYS A 71 -12.09 1.03 3.41
N ASP A 72 -12.97 0.16 2.92
CA ASP A 72 -12.85 -0.50 1.63
C ASP A 72 -13.84 0.06 0.64
N GLN A 73 -13.40 0.20 -0.60
CA GLN A 73 -14.20 0.61 -1.74
C GLN A 73 -13.98 -0.39 -2.87
N VAL A 74 -15.02 -1.15 -3.20
CA VAL A 74 -15.02 -2.00 -4.39
C VAL A 74 -15.42 -1.13 -5.57
N LEU A 75 -14.52 -1.02 -6.54
CA LEU A 75 -14.72 -0.25 -7.76
C LEU A 75 -15.04 -1.19 -8.94
N LYS A 76 -15.22 -0.61 -10.11
CA LYS A 76 -15.48 -1.39 -11.33
C LYS A 76 -14.22 -2.13 -11.79
N ASP A 77 -14.41 -3.15 -12.63
CA ASP A 77 -13.35 -3.81 -13.39
C ASP A 77 -12.25 -4.50 -12.55
N LYS A 78 -12.60 -5.05 -11.38
CA LYS A 78 -11.66 -5.80 -10.52
C LYS A 78 -10.59 -4.93 -9.85
N VAL A 79 -10.91 -3.69 -9.61
CA VAL A 79 -10.10 -2.74 -8.86
C VAL A 79 -10.76 -2.49 -7.50
N SER A 80 -9.98 -2.51 -6.45
CA SER A 80 -10.40 -2.08 -5.11
C SER A 80 -9.47 -0.96 -4.62
N ARG A 81 -10.02 -0.10 -3.79
CA ARG A 81 -9.31 0.95 -3.09
C ARG A 81 -9.63 0.87 -1.61
N SER A 82 -8.62 0.61 -0.81
CA SER A 82 -8.75 0.64 0.65
C SER A 82 -7.93 1.80 1.20
N TYR A 83 -8.38 2.40 2.29
CA TYR A 83 -7.62 3.49 2.90
C TYR A 83 -7.92 3.64 4.38
N GLY A 84 -7.00 4.27 5.11
CA GLY A 84 -7.18 4.65 6.50
C GLY A 84 -6.46 5.96 6.80
N ASP A 85 -7.13 6.82 7.55
CA ASP A 85 -6.55 8.07 8.01
C ASP A 85 -5.67 7.81 9.25
N ILE A 86 -4.43 8.27 9.22
CA ILE A 86 -3.51 8.17 10.34
C ILE A 86 -4.02 9.03 11.48
N ASP A 87 -4.31 8.41 12.61
CA ASP A 87 -4.73 9.12 13.81
C ASP A 87 -3.59 10.02 14.32
N ALA A 88 -3.93 11.25 14.67
CA ALA A 88 -2.98 12.20 15.25
C ALA A 88 -2.85 12.05 16.79
N GLY A 89 -3.61 11.13 17.39
CA GLY A 89 -3.58 10.84 18.83
C GLY A 89 -2.37 10.03 19.27
N LYS A 90 -2.47 9.50 20.49
CA LYS A 90 -1.43 8.60 21.04
C LYS A 90 -1.66 7.17 20.54
N HIS A 91 -0.58 6.56 20.06
CA HIS A 91 -0.55 5.17 19.63
C HIS A 91 -0.06 4.26 20.75
N LYS A 92 -0.52 3.00 20.75
CA LYS A 92 -0.07 1.97 21.68
C LYS A 92 1.32 1.46 21.30
N SER A 93 1.56 1.35 20.01
CA SER A 93 2.87 0.99 19.46
C SER A 93 3.78 2.21 19.45
N GLN A 94 4.96 2.09 20.09
CA GLN A 94 5.98 3.14 20.04
C GLN A 94 6.46 3.37 18.63
N LEU A 95 6.54 2.32 17.80
CA LEU A 95 6.89 2.42 16.38
C LEU A 95 5.90 3.31 15.62
N ASN A 96 4.60 3.12 15.85
CA ASN A 96 3.58 3.97 15.24
C ASN A 96 3.68 5.42 15.72
N GLN A 97 3.94 5.62 17.02
CA GLN A 97 4.13 6.96 17.56
C GLN A 97 5.32 7.66 16.91
N ASP A 98 6.46 6.99 16.82
CA ASP A 98 7.68 7.51 16.21
C ASP A 98 7.46 7.81 14.71
N TYR A 99 6.71 6.95 14.00
CA TYR A 99 6.34 7.18 12.61
C TYR A 99 5.48 8.46 12.47
N VAL A 100 4.43 8.58 13.27
CA VAL A 100 3.50 9.72 13.21
C VAL A 100 4.21 11.04 13.55
N ASP A 101 5.10 11.03 14.54
CA ASP A 101 5.85 12.21 14.97
C ASP A 101 6.92 12.63 13.94
N THR A 102 7.39 11.67 13.14
CA THR A 102 8.45 11.89 12.14
C THR A 102 7.88 12.21 10.75
N LEU A 103 6.62 11.82 10.50
CA LEU A 103 5.98 11.91 9.19
C LEU A 103 6.07 13.33 8.60
N PRO A 104 6.60 13.50 7.39
CA PRO A 104 6.70 14.81 6.76
C PRO A 104 5.32 15.36 6.40
N LYS A 105 5.21 16.68 6.39
CA LYS A 105 4.06 17.37 5.80
C LYS A 105 4.43 17.74 4.37
N GLU A 106 4.17 16.83 3.47
CA GLU A 106 4.46 17.02 2.06
C GLU A 106 3.50 18.05 1.45
N SER A 107 4.00 19.27 1.23
CA SER A 107 3.20 20.41 0.79
C SER A 107 2.57 20.21 -0.60
N TYR A 108 3.08 19.29 -1.40
CA TYR A 108 2.53 18.96 -2.72
C TYR A 108 1.33 18.01 -2.65
N LEU A 109 1.18 17.26 -1.54
CA LEU A 109 0.01 16.40 -1.33
C LEU A 109 -1.19 17.20 -0.81
N PRO A 110 -2.40 16.90 -1.27
CA PRO A 110 -3.60 17.42 -0.65
C PRO A 110 -3.65 17.11 0.85
N PRO A 111 -4.27 17.96 1.69
CA PRO A 111 -4.32 17.74 3.14
C PRO A 111 -4.84 16.37 3.56
N SER A 112 -5.81 15.80 2.84
CA SER A 112 -6.31 14.44 3.08
C SER A 112 -5.25 13.36 2.89
N HIS A 113 -4.36 13.52 1.91
CA HIS A 113 -3.34 12.54 1.57
C HIS A 113 -2.07 12.65 2.42
N GLN A 114 -1.86 13.77 3.11
CA GLN A 114 -0.71 13.96 3.98
C GLN A 114 -0.70 13.04 5.21
N ARG A 115 -1.83 12.43 5.54
CA ARG A 115 -1.99 11.52 6.69
C ARG A 115 -2.92 10.36 6.34
N GLN A 116 -2.77 9.76 5.17
CA GLN A 116 -3.59 8.65 4.74
C GLN A 116 -2.72 7.54 4.16
N TRP A 117 -3.00 6.30 4.53
CA TRP A 117 -2.50 5.12 3.85
C TRP A 117 -3.55 4.63 2.88
N ILE A 118 -3.16 4.42 1.62
CA ILE A 118 -4.06 4.05 0.54
C ILE A 118 -3.49 2.81 -0.16
N TYR A 119 -4.37 1.86 -0.46
CA TYR A 119 -4.05 0.64 -1.17
C TYR A 119 -4.91 0.55 -2.42
N TRP A 120 -4.28 0.52 -3.56
CA TRP A 120 -4.91 0.21 -4.83
C TRP A 120 -4.59 -1.20 -5.23
N SER A 121 -5.58 -2.10 -5.20
CA SER A 121 -5.44 -3.50 -5.58
C SER A 121 -6.16 -3.77 -6.88
N THR A 122 -5.58 -4.61 -7.72
CA THR A 122 -6.22 -5.09 -8.95
C THR A 122 -5.94 -6.56 -9.18
N PHE A 123 -6.95 -7.26 -9.67
CA PHE A 123 -6.76 -8.63 -10.13
C PHE A 123 -5.86 -8.64 -11.39
N PRO A 124 -4.84 -9.51 -11.47
CA PRO A 124 -4.58 -10.69 -10.65
C PRO A 124 -3.48 -10.51 -9.56
N GLY A 125 -3.67 -9.61 -8.62
CA GLY A 125 -2.80 -9.50 -7.43
C GLY A 125 -1.68 -8.48 -7.54
N PHE A 126 -1.89 -7.39 -8.28
CA PHE A 126 -1.01 -6.25 -8.30
C PHE A 126 -1.52 -5.16 -7.36
N VAL A 127 -0.65 -4.66 -6.50
CA VAL A 127 -0.99 -3.65 -5.50
C VAL A 127 -0.01 -2.47 -5.58
N ILE A 128 -0.55 -1.27 -5.50
CA ILE A 128 0.20 -0.03 -5.27
C ILE A 128 -0.29 0.54 -3.95
N THR A 129 0.60 0.73 -3.00
CA THR A 129 0.33 1.43 -1.76
C THR A 129 0.89 2.84 -1.81
N LEU A 130 0.10 3.79 -1.34
CA LEU A 130 0.45 5.20 -1.29
C LEU A 130 0.46 5.63 0.17
N PHE A 131 1.63 5.92 0.68
CA PHE A 131 1.84 6.48 2.01
C PHE A 131 2.24 7.95 1.89
N PRO A 132 2.07 8.78 2.92
CA PRO A 132 2.43 10.19 2.84
C PRO A 132 3.89 10.46 2.44
N ASP A 133 4.79 9.53 2.74
CA ASP A 133 6.25 9.67 2.59
C ASP A 133 6.89 8.70 1.60
N GLN A 134 6.14 7.70 1.13
CA GLN A 134 6.66 6.64 0.25
C GLN A 134 5.54 5.95 -0.53
N ILE A 135 5.91 5.16 -1.51
CA ILE A 135 5.03 4.20 -2.16
C ILE A 135 5.64 2.81 -2.07
N GLU A 136 4.80 1.79 -2.09
CA GLU A 136 5.24 0.43 -2.28
C GLU A 136 4.46 -0.20 -3.43
N ILE A 137 5.16 -0.98 -4.25
CA ILE A 137 4.57 -1.72 -5.35
C ILE A 137 4.89 -3.19 -5.12
N TYR A 138 3.86 -4.03 -5.11
CA TYR A 138 4.06 -5.47 -5.00
C TYR A 138 3.04 -6.25 -5.82
N HIS A 139 3.32 -7.50 -6.02
CA HIS A 139 2.45 -8.38 -6.77
C HIS A 139 2.55 -9.83 -6.29
N SER A 140 1.39 -10.52 -6.29
CA SER A 140 1.24 -11.89 -5.85
C SER A 140 1.08 -12.82 -7.05
N TYR A 141 1.78 -13.96 -7.06
CA TYR A 141 1.79 -14.88 -8.18
C TYR A 141 1.97 -16.35 -7.75
N PRO A 142 1.47 -17.31 -8.53
CA PRO A 142 1.69 -18.74 -8.27
C PRO A 142 3.13 -19.15 -8.58
N ILE A 143 3.71 -20.00 -7.73
CA ILE A 143 5.00 -20.66 -7.96
C ILE A 143 4.89 -22.19 -7.98
N GLY A 144 3.69 -22.72 -7.80
CA GLY A 144 3.36 -24.15 -7.84
C GLY A 144 1.96 -24.42 -7.32
N PHE A 145 1.56 -25.67 -7.29
CA PHE A 145 0.27 -26.07 -6.71
C PHE A 145 0.26 -25.74 -5.20
N GLN A 146 -0.74 -24.98 -4.75
CA GLN A 146 -0.85 -24.47 -3.38
C GLN A 146 0.43 -23.80 -2.86
N LYS A 147 1.19 -23.15 -3.76
CA LYS A 147 2.36 -22.37 -3.44
C LYS A 147 2.33 -21.08 -4.21
N SER A 148 2.59 -19.99 -3.51
CA SER A 148 2.61 -18.65 -4.08
C SER A 148 3.79 -17.84 -3.57
N ALA A 149 4.06 -16.76 -4.24
CA ALA A 149 4.99 -15.74 -3.79
C ALA A 149 4.37 -14.36 -3.94
N MET A 150 4.83 -13.45 -3.09
CA MET A 150 4.62 -12.02 -3.18
C MET A 150 5.98 -11.35 -3.30
N ALA A 151 6.14 -10.44 -4.23
CA ALA A 151 7.37 -9.71 -4.42
C ALA A 151 7.09 -8.23 -4.64
N GLY A 152 7.92 -7.37 -4.07
CA GLY A 152 7.73 -5.93 -4.14
C GLY A 152 8.97 -5.12 -3.83
N ARG A 153 8.80 -3.81 -3.88
CA ARG A 153 9.81 -2.82 -3.55
C ARG A 153 9.18 -1.50 -3.15
N SER A 154 9.83 -0.79 -2.23
CA SER A 154 9.40 0.53 -1.78
C SER A 154 10.25 1.63 -2.39
N TYR A 155 9.63 2.79 -2.62
CA TYR A 155 10.23 3.98 -3.22
C TYR A 155 9.82 5.22 -2.43
N ALA A 156 10.72 6.19 -2.31
CA ALA A 156 10.44 7.46 -1.65
C ALA A 156 11.22 8.61 -2.28
N LEU A 157 10.78 9.81 -2.02
CA LEU A 157 11.58 11.01 -2.27
C LEU A 157 12.81 11.01 -1.35
N ALA A 158 13.89 11.64 -1.80
CA ALA A 158 15.09 11.79 -0.99
C ALA A 158 14.77 12.52 0.33
N ASP A 159 15.13 11.91 1.45
CA ASP A 159 15.01 12.49 2.79
C ASP A 159 16.21 12.06 3.62
N ASP A 160 17.06 13.02 3.95
CA ASP A 160 18.30 12.77 4.67
C ASP A 160 18.14 12.76 6.20
N ARG A 161 16.93 13.00 6.72
CA ARG A 161 16.67 12.98 8.16
C ARG A 161 16.86 11.56 8.72
N PRO A 162 17.72 11.39 9.74
CA PRO A 162 17.98 10.07 10.34
C PRO A 162 16.70 9.41 10.87
N GLN A 163 15.77 10.20 11.41
CA GLN A 163 14.49 9.73 11.94
C GLN A 163 13.63 9.09 10.85
N MET A 164 13.62 9.67 9.63
CA MET A 164 12.87 9.08 8.52
C MET A 164 13.48 7.77 8.03
N LYS A 165 14.81 7.66 8.03
CA LYS A 165 15.49 6.40 7.67
C LYS A 165 15.18 5.27 8.66
N SER A 166 14.92 5.61 9.91
CA SER A 166 14.52 4.65 10.95
C SER A 166 13.03 4.30 10.91
N ALA A 167 12.19 5.22 10.44
CA ALA A 167 10.73 5.04 10.38
C ALA A 167 10.24 4.31 9.12
N ARG A 168 11.05 4.27 8.07
CA ARG A 168 10.83 3.53 6.81
C ARG A 168 11.37 2.12 6.91
#